data_3df901b440f125d8ce8aa4e9c6ea4ac9
#
_entry.id   3df901b440f125d8ce8aa4e9c6ea4ac9
#
_cell.length_a   1.000
_cell.length_b   1.000
_cell.length_c   1.000
_cell.angle_alpha   90.00
_cell.angle_beta   90.00
_cell.angle_gamma   90.00
#
_symmetry.space_group_name_H-M   'P 1'
#
loop_
_entity.id
_entity.type
_entity.pdbx_description
1 polymer ?
#
loop_
_entity_poly.entity_id
_entity_poly.type
_entity_poly.pdbx_seq_one_letter_code
_entity_poly.pdbx_strand_id
1 'polypeptide(L)'
;MTYLIIILLIIIIIFGLKKLYKKKSESRLKEKKAYEFIKQNKELFELQKKFMGEKGTDLDIMPEGIGEFGLEVTNPIPTSTVFGSIAYLNKLKTSDGDNIEYNRIGSTGAENISDIIDAYQITKNGEKIGVLYLCPYNKKNSEKAPAGYLLGS
;
A
#
# COMPACT_ATOMS: atom_id res chain seq x y z
N MET A 1 40.13 21.56 -22.26
CA MET A 1 39.64 20.83 -21.07
C MET A 1 38.23 21.24 -20.64
N THR A 2 37.85 22.50 -20.52
CA THR A 2 36.53 23.01 -20.10
C THR A 2 35.36 22.53 -20.95
N TYR A 3 35.47 22.48 -22.28
CA TYR A 3 34.39 22.00 -23.15
C TYR A 3 34.06 20.50 -22.95
N LEU A 4 35.05 19.68 -22.66
CA LEU A 4 34.86 18.25 -22.44
C LEU A 4 34.06 17.99 -21.16
N ILE A 5 34.32 18.78 -20.10
CA ILE A 5 33.59 18.72 -18.83
C ILE A 5 32.12 19.13 -19.01
N ILE A 6 31.87 20.19 -19.79
CA ILE A 6 30.51 20.67 -20.07
C ILE A 6 29.71 19.60 -20.83
N ILE A 7 30.31 18.96 -21.84
CA ILE A 7 29.65 17.88 -22.61
C ILE A 7 29.33 16.70 -21.69
N LEU A 8 30.25 16.31 -20.79
CA LEU A 8 30.02 15.21 -19.85
C LEU A 8 28.85 15.51 -18.88
N LEU A 9 28.77 16.73 -18.36
CA LEU A 9 27.67 17.16 -17.51
C LEU A 9 26.32 17.14 -18.23
N ILE A 10 26.27 17.58 -19.48
CA ILE A 10 25.06 17.53 -20.31
C ILE A 10 24.60 16.10 -20.52
N ILE A 11 25.51 15.17 -20.78
CA ILE A 11 25.19 13.75 -20.96
C ILE A 11 24.61 13.16 -19.67
N ILE A 12 25.20 13.45 -18.51
CA ILE A 12 24.71 12.99 -17.20
C ILE A 12 23.29 13.52 -16.92
N ILE A 13 23.04 14.81 -17.21
CA ILE A 13 21.72 15.42 -17.03
C ILE A 13 20.68 14.74 -17.95
N ILE A 14 21.01 14.54 -19.22
CA ILE A 14 20.11 13.87 -20.18
C ILE A 14 19.79 12.45 -19.73
N PHE A 15 20.79 11.71 -19.24
CA PHE A 15 20.58 10.35 -18.75
C PHE A 15 19.71 10.31 -17.48
N GLY A 16 19.94 11.25 -16.56
CA GLY A 16 19.11 11.44 -15.36
C GLY A 16 17.65 11.76 -15.72
N LEU A 17 17.43 12.69 -16.63
CA LEU A 17 16.10 13.07 -17.10
C LEU A 17 15.38 11.90 -17.80
N LYS A 18 16.08 11.12 -18.64
CA LYS A 18 15.52 9.91 -19.26
C LYS A 18 15.08 8.88 -18.22
N LYS A 19 15.90 8.66 -17.18
CA LYS A 19 15.57 7.72 -16.09
C LYS A 19 14.32 8.16 -15.30
N LEU A 20 14.24 9.46 -14.99
CA LEU A 20 13.07 10.05 -14.30
C LEU A 20 11.80 9.96 -15.18
N TYR A 21 11.92 10.28 -16.47
CA TYR A 21 10.80 10.19 -17.41
C TYR A 21 10.30 8.75 -17.55
N LYS A 22 11.21 7.77 -17.65
CA LYS A 22 10.86 6.35 -17.70
C LYS A 22 10.13 5.91 -16.43
N LYS A 23 10.64 6.25 -15.24
CA LYS A 23 10.00 5.93 -13.95
C LYS A 23 8.58 6.53 -13.85
N LYS A 24 8.41 7.78 -14.28
CA LYS A 24 7.10 8.46 -14.28
C LYS A 24 6.12 7.83 -15.29
N SER A 25 6.60 7.39 -16.45
CA SER A 25 5.80 6.69 -17.45
C SER A 25 5.33 5.33 -16.96
N GLU A 26 6.21 4.56 -16.31
CA GLU A 26 5.89 3.25 -15.72
C GLU A 26 4.84 3.37 -14.59
N SER A 27 4.97 4.38 -13.73
CA SER A 27 3.98 4.67 -12.68
C SER A 27 2.60 4.97 -13.27
N ARG A 28 2.53 5.86 -14.26
CA ARG A 28 1.27 6.19 -14.95
C ARG A 28 0.64 4.97 -15.64
N LEU A 29 1.47 4.09 -16.21
CA LEU A 29 0.97 2.87 -16.83
C LEU A 29 0.41 1.89 -15.80
N LYS A 30 1.06 1.77 -14.62
CA LYS A 30 0.54 0.95 -13.51
C LYS A 30 -0.80 1.49 -13.00
N GLU A 31 -0.91 2.80 -12.78
CA GLU A 31 -2.16 3.45 -12.37
C GLU A 31 -3.28 3.23 -13.39
N LYS A 32 -2.98 3.40 -14.67
CA LYS A 32 -3.98 3.17 -15.75
C LYS A 32 -4.45 1.72 -15.77
N LYS A 33 -3.53 0.76 -15.65
CA LYS A 33 -3.88 -0.67 -15.59
C LYS A 33 -4.73 -0.99 -14.35
N ALA A 34 -4.39 -0.43 -13.19
CA ALA A 34 -5.18 -0.60 -11.97
C ALA A 34 -6.59 0.00 -12.13
N TYR A 35 -6.72 1.19 -12.70
CA TYR A 35 -8.01 1.82 -12.97
C TYR A 35 -8.88 0.98 -13.92
N GLU A 36 -8.31 0.50 -15.04
CA GLU A 36 -9.04 -0.36 -15.97
C GLU A 36 -9.45 -1.69 -15.32
N PHE A 37 -8.58 -2.28 -14.51
CA PHE A 37 -8.90 -3.49 -13.76
C PHE A 37 -10.08 -3.27 -12.79
N ILE A 38 -10.07 -2.17 -12.02
CA ILE A 38 -11.17 -1.80 -11.11
C ILE A 38 -12.46 -1.55 -11.90
N LYS A 39 -12.38 -0.85 -13.02
CA LYS A 39 -13.53 -0.55 -13.88
C LYS A 39 -14.15 -1.83 -14.46
N GLN A 40 -13.33 -2.75 -14.95
CA GLN A 40 -13.77 -4.06 -15.48
C GLN A 40 -14.38 -4.97 -14.42
N ASN A 41 -13.93 -4.83 -13.16
CA ASN A 41 -14.37 -5.67 -12.05
C ASN A 41 -15.30 -4.93 -11.08
N LYS A 42 -15.96 -3.85 -11.52
CA LYS A 42 -16.84 -3.05 -10.67
C LYS A 42 -17.94 -3.87 -9.99
N GLU A 43 -18.56 -4.78 -10.71
CA GLU A 43 -19.60 -5.66 -10.15
C GLU A 43 -19.02 -6.61 -9.08
N LEU A 44 -17.85 -7.16 -9.32
CA LEU A 44 -17.13 -8.00 -8.35
C LEU A 44 -16.74 -7.19 -7.10
N PHE A 45 -16.33 -5.94 -7.30
CA PHE A 45 -15.98 -5.03 -6.21
C PHE A 45 -17.21 -4.71 -5.33
N GLU A 46 -18.34 -4.38 -5.94
CA GLU A 46 -19.59 -4.10 -5.20
C GLU A 46 -20.10 -5.37 -4.49
N LEU A 47 -19.96 -6.52 -5.12
CA LEU A 47 -20.30 -7.79 -4.51
C LEU A 47 -19.41 -8.09 -3.29
N GLN A 48 -18.11 -7.93 -3.40
CA GLN A 48 -17.18 -8.09 -2.28
C GLN A 48 -17.48 -7.10 -1.16
N LYS A 49 -17.74 -5.84 -1.46
CA LYS A 49 -18.11 -4.82 -0.48
C LYS A 49 -19.37 -5.21 0.30
N LYS A 50 -20.37 -5.75 -0.39
CA LYS A 50 -21.60 -6.22 0.24
C LYS A 50 -21.35 -7.39 1.19
N PHE A 51 -20.54 -8.37 0.79
CA PHE A 51 -20.30 -9.56 1.62
C PHE A 51 -19.24 -9.36 2.70
N MET A 52 -18.20 -8.56 2.44
CA MET A 52 -17.06 -8.38 3.35
C MET A 52 -17.21 -7.19 4.29
N GLY A 53 -17.97 -6.15 3.92
CA GLY A 53 -18.05 -4.89 4.67
C GLY A 53 -19.21 -4.77 5.64
N GLU A 54 -20.21 -5.66 5.59
CA GLU A 54 -21.47 -5.46 6.37
C GLU A 54 -21.27 -5.60 7.89
N LYS A 55 -20.37 -6.46 8.34
CA LYS A 55 -20.17 -6.79 9.77
C LYS A 55 -18.98 -6.10 10.41
N GLY A 56 -18.10 -5.50 9.64
CA GLY A 56 -16.86 -4.92 10.14
C GLY A 56 -17.02 -3.54 10.75
N THR A 57 -15.95 -3.03 11.35
CA THR A 57 -15.92 -1.69 11.96
C THR A 57 -15.89 -0.58 10.90
N ASP A 58 -16.38 0.59 11.29
CA ASP A 58 -16.21 1.87 10.59
C ASP A 58 -15.16 2.79 11.24
N LEU A 59 -14.44 2.26 12.23
CA LEU A 59 -13.36 2.96 12.92
C LEU A 59 -12.03 2.84 12.18
N ASP A 60 -11.08 3.69 12.52
CA ASP A 60 -9.72 3.65 11.96
C ASP A 60 -8.81 2.60 12.62
N ILE A 61 -9.33 1.92 13.66
CA ILE A 61 -8.66 0.86 14.39
C ILE A 61 -9.64 -0.30 14.59
N MET A 62 -9.13 -1.50 14.78
CA MET A 62 -9.95 -2.62 15.24
C MET A 62 -10.32 -2.40 16.71
N PRO A 63 -11.64 -2.47 17.07
CA PRO A 63 -12.07 -2.28 18.46
C PRO A 63 -11.42 -3.23 19.45
N GLU A 64 -11.17 -4.46 19.02
CA GLU A 64 -10.53 -5.53 19.81
C GLU A 64 -9.00 -5.57 19.62
N GLY A 65 -8.43 -4.60 18.90
CA GLY A 65 -7.00 -4.57 18.58
C GLY A 65 -6.12 -4.42 19.82
N ILE A 66 -5.10 -5.28 19.93
CA ILE A 66 -4.15 -5.30 21.04
C ILE A 66 -2.72 -5.25 20.46
N GLY A 67 -1.89 -4.35 20.99
CA GLY A 67 -0.51 -4.18 20.53
C GLY A 67 -0.33 -3.09 19.47
N GLU A 68 0.77 -3.11 18.74
CA GLU A 68 1.12 -2.07 17.78
C GLU A 68 0.25 -2.13 16.52
N PHE A 69 -0.43 -1.04 16.23
CA PHE A 69 -1.36 -0.90 15.11
C PHE A 69 -0.70 -1.24 13.77
N GLY A 70 -1.23 -2.24 13.10
CA GLY A 70 -0.78 -2.71 11.78
C GLY A 70 0.52 -3.51 11.78
N LEU A 71 1.28 -3.49 12.87
CA LEU A 71 2.56 -4.19 13.00
C LEU A 71 2.41 -5.54 13.70
N GLU A 72 1.35 -5.70 14.49
CA GLU A 72 1.02 -6.96 15.13
C GLU A 72 -0.27 -7.56 14.55
N VAL A 73 -0.29 -8.87 14.45
CA VAL A 73 -1.45 -9.63 13.94
C VAL A 73 -2.70 -9.41 14.80
N THR A 74 -2.52 -9.15 16.10
CA THR A 74 -3.57 -8.86 17.07
C THR A 74 -4.17 -7.46 16.96
N ASN A 75 -3.56 -6.56 16.17
CA ASN A 75 -4.04 -5.20 15.91
C ASN A 75 -3.90 -4.83 14.43
N PRO A 76 -4.58 -5.56 13.52
CA PRO A 76 -4.47 -5.32 12.09
C PRO A 76 -5.13 -3.99 11.68
N ILE A 77 -4.70 -3.45 10.56
CA ILE A 77 -5.28 -2.26 9.93
C ILE A 77 -6.65 -2.63 9.34
N PRO A 78 -7.76 -1.98 9.74
CA PRO A 78 -9.04 -2.22 9.10
C PRO A 78 -9.06 -1.62 7.69
N THR A 79 -9.49 -2.43 6.73
CA THR A 79 -9.66 -2.01 5.33
C THR A 79 -10.96 -2.59 4.77
N SER A 80 -11.50 -1.92 3.74
CA SER A 80 -12.73 -2.37 3.07
C SER A 80 -12.36 -3.12 1.81
N THR A 81 -12.51 -4.44 1.84
CA THR A 81 -12.16 -5.39 0.78
C THR A 81 -10.63 -5.52 0.52
N VAL A 82 -10.23 -6.51 -0.24
CA VAL A 82 -8.83 -6.68 -0.68
C VAL A 82 -8.36 -5.47 -1.53
N PHE A 83 -9.26 -4.89 -2.33
CA PHE A 83 -8.95 -3.68 -3.10
C PHE A 83 -8.72 -2.46 -2.21
N GLY A 84 -9.47 -2.36 -1.11
CA GLY A 84 -9.22 -1.34 -0.09
C GLY A 84 -7.86 -1.51 0.57
N SER A 85 -7.44 -2.74 0.86
CA SER A 85 -6.08 -3.03 1.35
C SER A 85 -5.01 -2.54 0.38
N ILE A 86 -5.16 -2.83 -0.91
CA ILE A 86 -4.25 -2.36 -1.96
C ILE A 86 -4.26 -0.83 -2.05
N ALA A 87 -5.44 -0.20 -2.02
CA ALA A 87 -5.57 1.26 -2.06
C ALA A 87 -4.91 1.93 -0.84
N TYR A 88 -5.05 1.34 0.35
CA TYR A 88 -4.38 1.79 1.57
C TYR A 88 -2.86 1.70 1.45
N LEU A 89 -2.34 0.52 1.05
CA LEU A 89 -0.89 0.30 0.91
C LEU A 89 -0.26 1.21 -0.16
N ASN A 90 -0.98 1.53 -1.23
CA ASN A 90 -0.51 2.46 -2.26
C ASN A 90 -0.35 3.91 -1.76
N LYS A 91 -1.07 4.30 -0.71
CA LYS A 91 -0.94 5.62 -0.06
C LYS A 91 0.14 5.64 1.02
N LEU A 92 0.59 4.46 1.47
CA LEU A 92 1.53 4.36 2.58
C LEU A 92 2.95 4.72 2.11
N LYS A 93 3.64 5.47 2.95
CA LYS A 93 5.05 5.86 2.78
C LYS A 93 5.81 5.57 4.06
N THR A 94 7.13 5.47 3.96
CA THR A 94 7.97 5.45 5.16
C THR A 94 7.92 6.80 5.89
N SER A 95 8.38 6.85 7.14
CA SER A 95 8.51 8.10 7.91
C SER A 95 9.33 9.18 7.19
N ASP A 96 10.27 8.77 6.31
CA ASP A 96 11.09 9.67 5.51
C ASP A 96 10.37 10.16 4.23
N GLY A 97 9.11 9.73 4.01
CA GLY A 97 8.30 10.08 2.86
C GLY A 97 8.57 9.26 1.59
N ASP A 98 9.41 8.23 1.66
CA ASP A 98 9.70 7.34 0.53
C ASP A 98 8.53 6.38 0.26
N ASN A 99 8.34 6.04 -1.01
CA ASN A 99 7.36 5.03 -1.39
C ASN A 99 7.82 3.65 -0.92
N ILE A 100 6.86 2.86 -0.50
CA ILE A 100 7.05 1.43 -0.20
C ILE A 100 6.70 0.57 -1.41
N GLU A 101 7.23 -0.65 -1.40
CA GLU A 101 6.77 -1.77 -2.21
C GLU A 101 6.19 -2.81 -1.27
N TYR A 102 5.21 -3.59 -1.73
CA TYR A 102 4.57 -4.60 -0.90
C TYR A 102 4.24 -5.86 -1.69
N ASN A 103 4.24 -6.98 -0.99
CA ASN A 103 3.84 -8.28 -1.52
C ASN A 103 3.02 -9.02 -0.46
N ARG A 104 1.85 -9.55 -0.84
CA ARG A 104 1.06 -10.39 0.06
C ARG A 104 1.76 -11.72 0.25
N ILE A 105 2.06 -12.06 1.50
CA ILE A 105 2.79 -13.28 1.88
C ILE A 105 1.88 -14.37 2.44
N GLY A 106 0.62 -14.06 2.73
CA GLY A 106 -0.35 -15.05 3.19
C GLY A 106 -1.51 -14.44 3.94
N SER A 107 -2.32 -15.31 4.54
CA SER A 107 -3.37 -14.97 5.50
C SER A 107 -3.11 -15.69 6.81
N THR A 108 -3.60 -15.08 7.89
CA THR A 108 -3.50 -15.58 9.26
C THR A 108 -4.76 -15.20 10.04
N GLY A 109 -4.83 -15.57 11.31
CA GLY A 109 -5.85 -15.15 12.28
C GLY A 109 -5.22 -14.77 13.60
N ALA A 110 -5.98 -14.12 14.45
CA ALA A 110 -5.63 -13.83 15.84
C ALA A 110 -6.85 -14.13 16.73
N GLU A 111 -6.61 -14.55 17.98
CA GLU A 111 -7.70 -14.95 18.90
C GLU A 111 -8.71 -13.81 19.18
N ASN A 112 -8.21 -12.56 19.17
CA ASN A 112 -9.02 -11.37 19.40
C ASN A 112 -9.67 -10.78 18.15
N ILE A 113 -9.37 -11.31 16.95
CA ILE A 113 -9.90 -10.83 15.67
C ILE A 113 -10.67 -11.97 15.01
N SER A 114 -11.96 -11.82 14.80
CA SER A 114 -12.84 -12.86 14.27
C SER A 114 -12.63 -13.12 12.77
N ASP A 115 -12.11 -12.13 12.04
CA ASP A 115 -11.95 -12.17 10.59
C ASP A 115 -10.54 -12.58 10.18
N ILE A 116 -10.40 -13.02 8.92
CA ILE A 116 -9.11 -13.37 8.33
C ILE A 116 -8.27 -12.10 8.15
N ILE A 117 -6.99 -12.20 8.48
CA ILE A 117 -6.02 -11.13 8.41
C ILE A 117 -5.02 -11.45 7.29
N ASP A 118 -4.81 -10.51 6.38
CA ASP A 118 -3.80 -10.59 5.34
C ASP A 118 -2.47 -10.02 5.80
N ALA A 119 -1.38 -10.75 5.57
CA ALA A 119 -0.03 -10.32 5.87
C ALA A 119 0.67 -9.85 4.58
N TYR A 120 1.24 -8.65 4.63
CA TYR A 120 1.99 -8.04 3.53
C TYR A 120 3.43 -7.76 3.96
N GLN A 121 4.38 -8.34 3.25
CA GLN A 121 5.79 -7.96 3.38
C GLN A 121 5.99 -6.59 2.75
N ILE A 122 6.62 -5.68 3.49
CA ILE A 122 6.95 -4.34 3.03
C ILE A 122 8.44 -4.25 2.72
N THR A 123 8.75 -3.67 1.56
CA THR A 123 10.12 -3.46 1.12
C THR A 123 10.33 -2.00 0.72
N LYS A 124 11.56 -1.53 0.88
CA LYS A 124 12.06 -0.22 0.42
C LYS A 124 13.37 -0.45 -0.33
N ASN A 125 13.43 -0.05 -1.59
CA ASN A 125 14.61 -0.25 -2.46
C ASN A 125 15.07 -1.73 -2.55
N GLY A 126 14.12 -2.68 -2.48
CA GLY A 126 14.38 -4.12 -2.51
C GLY A 126 14.73 -4.75 -1.15
N GLU A 127 14.91 -3.96 -0.09
CA GLU A 127 15.17 -4.46 1.26
C GLU A 127 13.86 -4.60 2.06
N LYS A 128 13.70 -5.72 2.77
CA LYS A 128 12.56 -5.92 3.66
C LYS A 128 12.68 -5.00 4.87
N ILE A 129 11.66 -4.17 5.10
CA ILE A 129 11.58 -3.26 6.25
C ILE A 129 10.54 -3.66 7.28
N GLY A 130 9.65 -4.61 6.96
CA GLY A 130 8.66 -5.08 7.92
C GLY A 130 7.58 -5.96 7.31
N VAL A 131 6.58 -6.25 8.12
CA VAL A 131 5.32 -6.89 7.73
C VAL A 131 4.19 -6.04 8.27
N LEU A 132 3.16 -5.81 7.46
CA LEU A 132 1.91 -5.18 7.88
C LEU A 132 0.78 -6.18 7.80
N TYR A 133 -0.13 -6.09 8.77
CA TYR A 133 -1.31 -6.92 8.89
C TYR A 133 -2.56 -6.08 8.60
N LEU A 134 -3.37 -6.52 7.64
CA LEU A 134 -4.58 -5.85 7.20
C LEU A 134 -5.79 -6.78 7.32
N CYS A 135 -6.89 -6.26 7.82
CA CYS A 135 -8.16 -6.98 7.89
C CYS A 135 -9.14 -6.38 6.86
N PRO A 136 -9.42 -7.09 5.72
CA PRO A 136 -10.19 -6.53 4.60
C PRO A 136 -11.71 -6.67 4.76
N TYR A 137 -12.22 -6.90 5.97
CA TYR A 137 -13.64 -7.18 6.24
C TYR A 137 -14.35 -6.01 6.91
N ASN A 138 -13.86 -4.76 6.74
CA ASN A 138 -14.39 -3.59 7.40
C ASN A 138 -15.16 -2.66 6.45
N LYS A 139 -15.93 -1.72 7.00
CA LYS A 139 -16.81 -0.81 6.26
C LYS A 139 -16.03 0.25 5.48
N LYS A 140 -14.86 0.64 5.99
CA LYS A 140 -13.98 1.63 5.36
C LYS A 140 -12.50 1.26 5.53
N ASN A 141 -11.65 1.92 4.78
CA ASN A 141 -10.20 1.89 5.02
C ASN A 141 -9.85 2.83 6.17
N SER A 142 -8.91 2.40 7.00
CA SER A 142 -8.32 3.25 8.02
C SER A 142 -7.67 4.51 7.41
N GLU A 143 -7.78 5.61 8.10
CA GLU A 143 -7.06 6.85 7.82
C GLU A 143 -5.84 7.04 8.74
N LYS A 144 -5.53 6.05 9.56
CA LYS A 144 -4.39 6.03 10.46
C LYS A 144 -3.22 5.27 9.84
N ALA A 145 -2.00 5.80 9.98
CA ALA A 145 -0.77 5.08 9.61
C ALA A 145 -0.19 4.30 10.80
N PRO A 146 0.42 3.12 10.57
CA PRO A 146 1.24 2.43 11.58
C PRO A 146 2.45 3.24 12.00
N ALA A 147 3.03 2.92 13.15
CA ALA A 147 4.29 3.51 13.58
C ALA A 147 5.39 3.30 12.52
N GLY A 148 6.16 4.34 12.23
CA GLY A 148 7.21 4.32 11.20
C GLY A 148 6.71 4.57 9.77
N TYR A 149 5.40 4.84 9.59
CA TYR A 149 4.80 5.13 8.28
C TYR A 149 3.98 6.43 8.29
N LEU A 150 3.72 6.94 7.09
CA LEU A 150 2.86 8.09 6.83
C LEU A 150 1.82 7.71 5.77
N LEU A 151 0.58 8.22 5.88
CA LEU A 151 -0.39 8.15 4.81
C LEU A 151 -0.23 9.38 3.91
N GLY A 152 0.04 9.12 2.63
CA GLY A 152 0.01 10.14 1.60
C GLY A 152 -1.43 10.57 1.28
N SER A 153 -1.58 11.81 0.91
CA SER A 153 -2.84 12.39 0.42
C SER A 153 -3.24 11.85 -0.96
#